data_fdc04055786d5ccd09cbe99cbfce644b
#
_entry.id   fdc04055786d5ccd09cbe99cbfce644b
#
_cell.length_a   1.000
_cell.length_b   1.000
_cell.length_c   1.000
_cell.angle_alpha   90.00
_cell.angle_beta   90.00
_cell.angle_gamma   90.00
#
_symmetry.space_group_name_H-M   'P 1'
#
loop_
_entity.id
_entity.type
_entity.pdbx_description
1 polymer ?
#
loop_
_entity_poly.entity_id
_entity_poly.type
_entity_poly.pdbx_seq_one_letter_code
_entity_poly.pdbx_strand_id
1 'polypeptide(L)'
;MMNTNSKQYNSVLSGCRFMVSLCLMLCLSLGLTTSCSNDDDVMDIFVGGGKTWKLTYISRNGSNQWYDFWGDNEAARKASETAMENENNFVLNFEGGTTGATTGGAMNGRGIKTPFNGSWTIGEGRNLTITLQNNPSETDPLAKAFVNGLKGVTRYEGDSQNLYLFYTSGEITMRMSFHVQK
;
A
#
# COMPACT_ATOMS: atom_id res chain seq x y z
N MET A 1 39.97 -2.44 70.12
CA MET A 1 40.17 -2.42 68.64
C MET A 1 38.80 -2.61 67.98
N MET A 2 38.18 -1.53 67.65
CA MET A 2 36.80 -1.54 67.12
C MET A 2 36.82 -1.40 65.55
N ASN A 3 36.01 -2.21 65.05
CA ASN A 3 35.78 -2.63 63.67
C ASN A 3 35.46 -1.48 62.68
N THR A 4 36.39 -1.08 61.83
CA THR A 4 36.23 -0.05 60.82
C THR A 4 35.73 -0.58 59.47
N ASN A 5 35.48 -1.89 59.33
CA ASN A 5 35.13 -2.52 58.02
C ASN A 5 33.62 -2.53 57.69
N SER A 6 32.73 -2.24 58.64
CA SER A 6 31.28 -2.32 58.39
C SER A 6 30.70 -1.09 57.69
N LYS A 7 31.31 0.10 57.85
CA LYS A 7 30.83 1.35 57.26
C LYS A 7 31.17 1.49 55.77
N GLN A 8 32.25 0.88 55.31
CA GLN A 8 32.66 0.95 53.90
C GLN A 8 31.82 0.04 53.00
N TYR A 9 31.36 -1.10 53.55
CA TYR A 9 30.54 -2.04 52.80
C TYR A 9 29.14 -1.51 52.48
N ASN A 10 28.53 -0.79 53.42
CA ASN A 10 27.18 -0.20 53.22
C ASN A 10 27.17 0.98 52.23
N SER A 11 28.28 1.70 52.09
CA SER A 11 28.41 2.79 51.11
C SER A 11 28.48 2.29 49.67
N VAL A 12 29.17 1.18 49.42
CA VAL A 12 29.29 0.58 48.09
C VAL A 12 27.97 -0.05 47.63
N LEU A 13 27.25 -0.69 48.54
CA LEU A 13 25.92 -1.27 48.26
C LEU A 13 24.85 -0.21 47.99
N SER A 14 24.93 0.96 48.62
CA SER A 14 24.01 2.08 48.36
C SER A 14 24.25 2.70 46.97
N GLY A 15 25.50 2.87 46.55
CA GLY A 15 25.85 3.38 45.23
C GLY A 15 25.42 2.45 44.08
N CYS A 16 25.57 1.13 44.30
CA CYS A 16 25.19 0.15 43.27
C CYS A 16 23.65 0.06 43.11
N ARG A 17 22.89 0.22 44.17
CA ARG A 17 21.40 0.26 44.13
C ARG A 17 20.88 1.51 43.42
N PHE A 18 21.56 2.65 43.57
CA PHE A 18 21.22 3.90 42.87
C PHE A 18 21.51 3.82 41.38
N MET A 19 22.65 3.23 40.97
CA MET A 19 22.98 3.04 39.58
C MET A 19 22.04 2.07 38.87
N VAL A 20 21.68 0.96 39.50
CA VAL A 20 20.74 -0.01 38.95
C VAL A 20 19.33 0.60 38.78
N SER A 21 18.88 1.41 39.75
CA SER A 21 17.60 2.12 39.68
C SER A 21 17.60 3.18 38.55
N LEU A 22 18.71 3.90 38.38
CA LEU A 22 18.85 4.91 37.30
C LEU A 22 18.88 4.25 35.92
N CYS A 23 19.56 3.12 35.73
CA CYS A 23 19.55 2.36 34.51
C CYS A 23 18.17 1.78 34.18
N LEU A 24 17.41 1.30 35.20
CA LEU A 24 16.06 0.81 34.97
C LEU A 24 15.09 1.93 34.55
N MET A 25 15.22 3.14 35.08
CA MET A 25 14.43 4.29 34.68
C MET A 25 14.81 4.81 33.27
N LEU A 26 16.10 4.73 32.90
CA LEU A 26 16.52 5.10 31.54
C LEU A 26 16.04 4.10 30.48
N CYS A 27 15.94 2.81 30.80
CA CYS A 27 15.42 1.81 29.88
C CYS A 27 13.89 1.90 29.68
N LEU A 28 13.13 2.41 30.64
CA LEU A 28 11.69 2.64 30.47
C LEU A 28 11.36 3.87 29.65
N SER A 29 12.27 4.84 29.53
CA SER A 29 12.03 6.04 28.70
C SER A 29 12.40 5.85 27.22
N LEU A 30 13.08 4.77 26.85
CA LEU A 30 13.43 4.45 25.45
C LEU A 30 12.38 3.57 24.74
N GLY A 31 11.32 3.18 25.44
CA GLY A 31 10.24 2.32 24.92
C GLY A 31 9.05 3.03 24.30
N LEU A 32 9.06 4.37 24.28
CA LEU A 32 8.04 5.16 23.57
C LEU A 32 8.60 5.63 22.21
N THR A 33 9.05 4.70 21.39
CA THR A 33 9.02 4.95 19.95
C THR A 33 7.54 4.99 19.59
N THR A 34 6.96 6.17 19.56
CA THR A 34 5.72 6.39 18.82
C THR A 34 5.92 5.77 17.46
N SER A 35 5.22 4.66 17.19
CA SER A 35 4.99 4.20 15.84
C SER A 35 4.42 5.42 15.13
N CYS A 36 5.25 6.11 14.33
CA CYS A 36 4.73 7.02 13.32
C CYS A 36 3.72 6.19 12.54
N SER A 37 2.46 6.56 12.63
CA SER A 37 1.39 5.91 11.92
C SER A 37 1.71 6.00 10.43
N ASN A 38 1.70 4.87 9.74
CA ASN A 38 1.81 4.82 8.28
C ASN A 38 0.62 5.52 7.58
N ASP A 39 -0.28 6.16 8.32
CA ASP A 39 -1.51 6.76 7.82
C ASP A 39 -1.23 7.99 6.94
N ASP A 40 -0.23 8.82 7.30
CA ASP A 40 0.17 9.97 6.50
C ASP A 40 0.77 9.51 5.16
N ASP A 41 1.58 8.45 5.17
CA ASP A 41 2.14 7.86 3.95
C ASP A 41 1.04 7.28 3.05
N VAL A 42 0.01 6.66 3.63
CA VAL A 42 -1.13 6.10 2.89
C VAL A 42 -1.91 7.21 2.18
N MET A 43 -2.20 8.29 2.87
CA MET A 43 -2.94 9.41 2.28
C MET A 43 -2.13 10.10 1.18
N ASP A 44 -0.82 10.25 1.36
CA ASP A 44 0.04 10.79 0.32
C ASP A 44 0.12 9.86 -0.91
N ILE A 45 0.17 8.55 -0.71
CA ILE A 45 0.13 7.58 -1.81
C ILE A 45 -1.21 7.68 -2.56
N PHE A 46 -2.34 7.51 -1.90
CA PHE A 46 -3.62 7.34 -2.59
C PHE A 46 -4.27 8.65 -3.02
N VAL A 47 -4.27 9.69 -2.18
CA VAL A 47 -5.11 10.89 -2.35
C VAL A 47 -4.30 12.15 -2.60
N GLY A 48 -3.06 12.21 -2.11
CA GLY A 48 -2.23 13.41 -2.09
C GLY A 48 -2.22 14.19 -3.41
N GLY A 49 -2.70 15.44 -3.39
CA GLY A 49 -2.71 16.32 -4.55
C GLY A 49 -3.75 16.01 -5.63
N GLY A 50 -4.74 15.15 -5.37
CA GLY A 50 -5.77 14.80 -6.36
C GLY A 50 -5.19 14.01 -7.54
N LYS A 51 -4.36 13.03 -7.26
CA LYS A 51 -3.62 12.25 -8.27
C LYS A 51 -4.54 11.41 -9.17
N THR A 52 -4.18 11.35 -10.43
CA THR A 52 -4.66 10.30 -11.35
C THR A 52 -3.58 9.25 -11.52
N TRP A 53 -3.89 8.03 -11.14
CA TRP A 53 -3.03 6.87 -11.30
C TRP A 53 -3.26 6.23 -12.67
N LYS A 54 -2.25 6.23 -13.53
CA LYS A 54 -2.27 5.62 -14.85
C LYS A 54 -1.61 4.26 -14.81
N LEU A 55 -2.30 3.22 -15.31
CA LEU A 55 -1.72 1.88 -15.44
C LEU A 55 -0.49 1.92 -16.35
N THR A 56 0.60 1.35 -15.91
CA THR A 56 1.82 1.15 -16.69
C THR A 56 1.82 -0.24 -17.32
N TYR A 57 1.58 -1.27 -16.52
CA TYR A 57 1.46 -2.66 -16.98
C TYR A 57 0.84 -3.55 -15.90
N ILE A 58 0.43 -4.75 -16.33
CA ILE A 58 0.05 -5.86 -15.44
C ILE A 58 1.03 -7.01 -15.67
N SER A 59 1.62 -7.53 -14.60
CA SER A 59 2.63 -8.58 -14.64
C SER A 59 2.36 -9.66 -13.60
N ARG A 60 3.06 -10.79 -13.68
CA ARG A 60 3.23 -11.66 -12.51
C ARG A 60 4.04 -10.92 -11.45
N ASN A 61 3.74 -11.17 -10.19
CA ASN A 61 4.56 -10.62 -9.11
C ASN A 61 6.01 -11.06 -9.26
N GLY A 62 6.95 -10.12 -9.08
CA GLY A 62 8.38 -10.34 -9.30
C GLY A 62 8.85 -10.23 -10.76
N SER A 63 7.94 -10.01 -11.72
CA SER A 63 8.27 -9.77 -13.12
C SER A 63 8.04 -8.30 -13.49
N ASN A 64 8.87 -7.79 -14.40
CA ASN A 64 8.68 -6.47 -15.03
C ASN A 64 8.21 -6.58 -16.49
N GLN A 65 7.80 -7.78 -16.90
CA GLN A 65 7.26 -8.01 -18.23
C GLN A 65 5.73 -8.07 -18.16
N TRP A 66 5.09 -7.56 -19.22
CA TRP A 66 3.65 -7.73 -19.40
C TRP A 66 3.23 -9.18 -19.28
N TYR A 67 2.14 -9.43 -18.58
CA TYR A 67 1.48 -10.71 -18.62
C TYR A 67 0.73 -10.85 -19.96
N ASP A 68 0.85 -11.97 -20.60
CA ASP A 68 0.18 -12.22 -21.87
C ASP A 68 -1.31 -12.56 -21.63
N PHE A 69 -2.17 -11.59 -21.91
CA PHE A 69 -3.63 -11.72 -21.87
C PHE A 69 -4.22 -12.05 -23.24
N TRP A 70 -3.42 -12.03 -24.30
CA TRP A 70 -3.87 -12.08 -25.68
C TRP A 70 -3.57 -13.40 -26.36
N GLY A 71 -2.64 -14.21 -25.84
CA GLY A 71 -2.13 -15.40 -26.51
C GLY A 71 -1.60 -15.06 -27.90
N ASP A 72 -1.98 -15.83 -28.91
CA ASP A 72 -1.55 -15.62 -30.28
C ASP A 72 -2.32 -14.50 -31.02
N ASN A 73 -3.19 -13.76 -30.34
CA ASN A 73 -3.99 -12.69 -30.94
C ASN A 73 -3.25 -11.35 -30.95
N GLU A 74 -2.34 -11.19 -31.90
CA GLU A 74 -1.53 -9.98 -32.06
C GLU A 74 -2.38 -8.72 -32.36
N ALA A 75 -3.51 -8.86 -33.08
CA ALA A 75 -4.42 -7.75 -33.34
C ALA A 75 -5.06 -7.23 -32.04
N ALA A 76 -5.45 -8.12 -31.13
CA ALA A 76 -5.98 -7.73 -29.83
C ALA A 76 -4.91 -7.10 -28.95
N ARG A 77 -3.68 -7.58 -28.97
CA ARG A 77 -2.53 -6.99 -28.28
C ARG A 77 -2.32 -5.54 -28.72
N LYS A 78 -2.18 -5.33 -30.02
CA LYS A 78 -1.98 -3.99 -30.59
C LYS A 78 -3.14 -3.04 -30.28
N ALA A 79 -4.38 -3.53 -30.26
CA ALA A 79 -5.55 -2.73 -29.88
C ALA A 79 -5.47 -2.29 -28.40
N SER A 80 -5.09 -3.19 -27.47
CA SER A 80 -4.87 -2.86 -26.07
C SER A 80 -3.73 -1.85 -25.87
N GLU A 81 -2.61 -2.03 -26.57
CA GLU A 81 -1.46 -1.12 -26.54
C GLU A 81 -1.87 0.29 -27.00
N THR A 82 -2.57 0.39 -28.14
CA THR A 82 -3.11 1.67 -28.64
C THR A 82 -4.09 2.30 -27.64
N ALA A 83 -4.94 1.50 -27.01
CA ALA A 83 -5.85 2.00 -25.98
C ALA A 83 -5.13 2.51 -24.73
N MET A 84 -3.96 1.95 -24.39
CA MET A 84 -3.10 2.42 -23.30
C MET A 84 -2.51 3.81 -23.55
N GLU A 85 -2.28 4.20 -24.79
CA GLU A 85 -1.77 5.53 -25.16
C GLU A 85 -2.79 6.65 -24.85
N ASN A 86 -4.08 6.33 -24.77
CA ASN A 86 -5.10 7.30 -24.42
C ASN A 86 -5.02 7.62 -22.91
N GLU A 87 -4.78 8.89 -22.58
CA GLU A 87 -4.60 9.38 -21.21
C GLU A 87 -5.78 9.07 -20.28
N ASN A 88 -7.00 9.01 -20.81
CA ASN A 88 -8.23 8.77 -20.05
C ASN A 88 -8.54 7.28 -19.85
N ASN A 89 -7.78 6.37 -20.42
CA ASN A 89 -7.98 4.93 -20.25
C ASN A 89 -7.07 4.36 -19.17
N PHE A 90 -7.49 3.29 -18.53
CA PHE A 90 -6.75 2.58 -17.49
C PHE A 90 -6.29 3.49 -16.35
N VAL A 91 -7.21 4.31 -15.86
CA VAL A 91 -6.95 5.31 -14.82
C VAL A 91 -7.74 5.03 -13.56
N LEU A 92 -7.17 5.45 -12.42
CA LEU A 92 -7.78 5.41 -11.10
C LEU A 92 -7.59 6.76 -10.39
N ASN A 93 -8.62 7.19 -9.67
CA ASN A 93 -8.57 8.31 -8.76
C ASN A 93 -9.12 7.85 -7.41
N PHE A 94 -8.45 8.23 -6.35
CA PHE A 94 -8.84 7.91 -4.99
C PHE A 94 -9.16 9.21 -4.25
N GLU A 95 -10.27 9.21 -3.52
CA GLU A 95 -10.73 10.29 -2.67
C GLU A 95 -11.00 9.73 -1.28
N GLY A 96 -10.80 10.54 -0.25
CA GLY A 96 -11.10 10.08 1.10
C GLY A 96 -10.16 10.63 2.15
N GLY A 97 -10.08 9.92 3.25
CA GLY A 97 -9.31 10.33 4.42
C GLY A 97 -9.27 9.26 5.50
N THR A 98 -8.71 9.63 6.65
CA THR A 98 -8.71 8.82 7.86
C THR A 98 -9.80 9.32 8.79
N THR A 99 -10.69 8.40 9.22
CA THR A 99 -11.74 8.68 10.21
C THR A 99 -11.65 7.63 11.32
N GLY A 100 -11.19 8.05 12.49
CA GLY A 100 -10.90 7.12 13.59
C GLY A 100 -9.78 6.14 13.20
N ALA A 101 -10.05 4.84 13.25
CA ALA A 101 -9.12 3.78 12.89
C ALA A 101 -9.25 3.32 11.42
N THR A 102 -10.08 3.99 10.60
CA THR A 102 -10.32 3.59 9.22
C THR A 102 -9.77 4.61 8.25
N THR A 103 -8.91 4.17 7.34
CA THR A 103 -8.42 4.94 6.21
C THR A 103 -9.04 4.41 4.92
N GLY A 104 -9.67 5.31 4.14
CA GLY A 104 -10.36 4.91 2.92
C GLY A 104 -11.26 6.00 2.36
N GLY A 105 -12.09 5.64 1.40
CA GLY A 105 -13.03 6.58 0.80
C GLY A 105 -13.60 6.13 -0.53
N ALA A 106 -13.98 7.09 -1.36
CA ALA A 106 -14.46 6.85 -2.70
C ALA A 106 -13.31 6.61 -3.67
N MET A 107 -13.59 5.89 -4.72
CA MET A 107 -12.70 5.79 -5.87
C MET A 107 -13.50 5.84 -7.16
N ASN A 108 -12.87 6.33 -8.20
CA ASN A 108 -13.40 6.25 -9.56
C ASN A 108 -12.27 5.87 -10.52
N GLY A 109 -12.65 5.42 -11.70
CA GLY A 109 -11.69 5.02 -12.72
C GLY A 109 -12.35 4.66 -14.03
N ARG A 110 -11.51 4.25 -14.98
CA ARG A 110 -11.94 3.83 -16.30
C ARG A 110 -11.01 2.78 -16.87
N GLY A 111 -11.57 1.73 -17.45
CA GLY A 111 -10.85 0.83 -18.35
C GLY A 111 -10.70 1.45 -19.73
N ILE A 112 -11.44 0.94 -20.69
CA ILE A 112 -11.52 1.53 -22.05
C ILE A 112 -12.92 2.08 -22.29
N LYS A 113 -13.95 1.24 -22.12
CA LYS A 113 -15.33 1.58 -22.53
C LYS A 113 -16.09 2.31 -21.45
N THR A 114 -16.06 1.80 -20.23
CA THR A 114 -17.00 2.20 -19.20
C THR A 114 -16.27 2.75 -17.98
N PRO A 115 -16.61 3.97 -17.53
CA PRO A 115 -16.16 4.44 -16.25
C PRO A 115 -16.80 3.61 -15.12
N PHE A 116 -16.10 3.52 -14.01
CA PHE A 116 -16.59 2.86 -12.82
C PHE A 116 -16.32 3.70 -11.58
N ASN A 117 -17.08 3.45 -10.55
CA ASN A 117 -16.91 4.02 -9.22
C ASN A 117 -16.98 2.93 -8.17
N GLY A 118 -16.51 3.25 -6.99
CA GLY A 118 -16.47 2.31 -5.89
C GLY A 118 -15.94 2.94 -4.62
N SER A 119 -15.49 2.10 -3.72
CA SER A 119 -14.84 2.49 -2.47
C SER A 119 -13.56 1.70 -2.27
N TRP A 120 -12.69 2.25 -1.44
CA TRP A 120 -11.47 1.61 -1.01
C TRP A 120 -11.29 1.75 0.49
N THR A 121 -10.63 0.78 1.11
CA THR A 121 -10.27 0.81 2.53
C THR A 121 -8.92 0.14 2.75
N ILE A 122 -8.14 0.71 3.67
CA ILE A 122 -6.87 0.14 4.13
C ILE A 122 -7.10 -0.62 5.44
N GLY A 123 -6.56 -1.82 5.50
CA GLY A 123 -6.45 -2.65 6.70
C GLY A 123 -5.03 -2.71 7.21
N GLU A 124 -4.80 -3.52 8.22
CA GLU A 124 -3.47 -3.74 8.79
C GLU A 124 -2.49 -4.31 7.76
N GLY A 125 -1.21 -3.96 7.88
CA GLY A 125 -0.13 -4.56 7.10
C GLY A 125 -0.18 -4.26 5.59
N ARG A 126 -0.70 -3.11 5.18
CA ARG A 126 -0.89 -2.69 3.78
C ARG A 126 -1.96 -3.50 3.03
N ASN A 127 -2.89 -4.11 3.75
CA ASN A 127 -4.06 -4.70 3.13
C ASN A 127 -4.91 -3.61 2.50
N LEU A 128 -5.40 -3.87 1.30
CA LEU A 128 -6.28 -2.97 0.55
C LEU A 128 -7.49 -3.74 0.07
N THR A 129 -8.66 -3.19 0.32
CA THR A 129 -9.92 -3.69 -0.26
C THR A 129 -10.49 -2.63 -1.20
N ILE A 130 -10.84 -3.07 -2.41
CA ILE A 130 -11.54 -2.25 -3.41
C ILE A 130 -12.90 -2.90 -3.68
N THR A 131 -13.97 -2.11 -3.60
CA THR A 131 -15.31 -2.56 -3.90
C THR A 131 -15.89 -1.69 -5.01
N LEU A 132 -16.11 -2.27 -6.20
CA LEU A 132 -16.75 -1.57 -7.31
C LEU A 132 -18.27 -1.58 -7.12
N GLN A 133 -18.91 -0.42 -7.23
CA GLN A 133 -20.37 -0.27 -7.11
C GLN A 133 -21.10 -0.67 -8.39
N ASN A 134 -20.48 -0.46 -9.54
CA ASN A 134 -20.96 -0.93 -10.82
C ASN A 134 -20.04 -2.03 -11.36
N ASN A 135 -20.55 -2.82 -12.30
CA ASN A 135 -19.79 -3.88 -12.94
C ASN A 135 -19.48 -3.48 -14.39
N PRO A 136 -18.37 -2.75 -14.65
CA PRO A 136 -18.05 -2.29 -15.99
C PRO A 136 -17.82 -3.49 -16.91
N SER A 137 -18.44 -3.43 -18.09
CA SER A 137 -18.32 -4.47 -19.10
C SER A 137 -17.26 -4.07 -20.13
N GLU A 138 -16.11 -4.69 -20.06
CA GLU A 138 -15.02 -4.51 -21.00
C GLU A 138 -14.95 -5.67 -21.99
N THR A 139 -14.55 -5.41 -23.22
CA THR A 139 -14.36 -6.46 -24.26
C THR A 139 -12.89 -6.71 -24.55
N ASP A 140 -12.05 -5.69 -24.36
CA ASP A 140 -10.61 -5.77 -24.53
C ASP A 140 -9.99 -6.69 -23.45
N PRO A 141 -9.05 -7.59 -23.80
CA PRO A 141 -8.45 -8.52 -22.84
C PRO A 141 -7.74 -7.84 -21.67
N LEU A 142 -6.97 -6.77 -21.94
CA LEU A 142 -6.26 -6.02 -20.91
C LEU A 142 -7.24 -5.25 -20.01
N ALA A 143 -8.26 -4.61 -20.59
CA ALA A 143 -9.26 -3.90 -19.81
C ALA A 143 -10.10 -4.83 -18.93
N LYS A 144 -10.42 -6.04 -19.41
CA LYS A 144 -11.02 -7.09 -18.57
C LYS A 144 -10.11 -7.48 -17.40
N ALA A 145 -8.83 -7.70 -17.68
CA ALA A 145 -7.85 -8.06 -16.66
C ALA A 145 -7.69 -6.94 -15.63
N PHE A 146 -7.65 -5.70 -16.06
CA PHE A 146 -7.60 -4.52 -15.19
C PHE A 146 -8.80 -4.45 -14.24
N VAL A 147 -10.03 -4.48 -14.76
CA VAL A 147 -11.24 -4.41 -13.94
C VAL A 147 -11.38 -5.61 -13.00
N ASN A 148 -11.10 -6.82 -13.49
CA ASN A 148 -11.15 -8.02 -12.66
C ASN A 148 -10.05 -8.03 -11.60
N GLY A 149 -8.86 -7.54 -11.93
CA GLY A 149 -7.78 -7.37 -10.99
C GLY A 149 -8.16 -6.41 -9.85
N LEU A 150 -8.79 -5.28 -10.15
CA LEU A 150 -9.26 -4.33 -9.13
C LEU A 150 -10.21 -4.96 -8.11
N LYS A 151 -11.14 -5.82 -8.56
CA LYS A 151 -12.07 -6.54 -7.68
C LYS A 151 -11.39 -7.55 -6.77
N GLY A 152 -10.22 -8.03 -7.17
CA GLY A 152 -9.44 -9.03 -6.45
C GLY A 152 -8.27 -8.47 -5.67
N VAL A 153 -8.09 -7.15 -5.60
CA VAL A 153 -6.99 -6.52 -4.87
C VAL A 153 -7.06 -6.89 -3.39
N THR A 154 -5.92 -7.32 -2.86
CA THR A 154 -5.78 -7.66 -1.44
C THR A 154 -4.70 -6.85 -0.73
N ARG A 155 -3.75 -6.30 -1.49
CA ARG A 155 -2.59 -5.61 -0.93
C ARG A 155 -2.08 -4.52 -1.88
N TYR A 156 -1.45 -3.49 -1.31
CA TYR A 156 -0.75 -2.47 -2.08
C TYR A 156 0.70 -2.30 -1.60
N GLU A 157 1.51 -1.74 -2.46
CA GLU A 157 2.83 -1.14 -2.20
C GLU A 157 2.94 0.14 -3.01
N GLY A 158 3.84 1.04 -2.62
CA GLY A 158 4.10 2.22 -3.42
C GLY A 158 4.62 3.41 -2.62
N ASP A 159 4.70 4.50 -3.34
CA ASP A 159 5.11 5.82 -2.86
C ASP A 159 4.25 6.91 -3.53
N SER A 160 4.64 8.17 -3.40
CA SER A 160 3.90 9.29 -3.98
C SER A 160 3.88 9.34 -5.52
N GLN A 161 4.68 8.51 -6.21
CA GLN A 161 4.82 8.50 -7.68
C GLN A 161 4.43 7.16 -8.31
N ASN A 162 4.53 6.06 -7.55
CA ASN A 162 4.30 4.70 -8.03
C ASN A 162 3.33 3.97 -7.11
N LEU A 163 2.35 3.28 -7.68
CA LEU A 163 1.41 2.45 -6.95
C LEU A 163 1.39 1.05 -7.55
N TYR A 164 1.50 0.06 -6.68
CA TYR A 164 1.44 -1.36 -7.03
C TYR A 164 0.27 -2.00 -6.31
N LEU A 165 -0.66 -2.56 -7.05
CA LEU A 165 -1.82 -3.29 -6.53
C LEU A 165 -1.67 -4.77 -6.82
N PHE A 166 -1.83 -5.60 -5.79
CA PHE A 166 -1.64 -7.05 -5.88
C PHE A 166 -2.97 -7.78 -5.75
N TYR A 167 -3.17 -8.76 -6.62
CA TYR A 167 -4.35 -9.62 -6.65
C TYR A 167 -3.96 -11.04 -7.05
N THR A 168 -4.85 -12.01 -6.81
CA THR A 168 -4.63 -13.41 -7.18
C THR A 168 -5.48 -13.75 -8.39
N SER A 169 -4.89 -14.42 -9.38
CA SER A 169 -5.55 -14.98 -10.55
C SER A 169 -5.21 -16.48 -10.65
N GLY A 170 -6.16 -17.34 -10.27
CA GLY A 170 -5.85 -18.74 -10.04
C GLY A 170 -4.84 -18.92 -8.89
N GLU A 171 -3.72 -19.57 -9.16
CA GLU A 171 -2.62 -19.76 -8.20
C GLU A 171 -1.51 -18.70 -8.31
N ILE A 172 -1.68 -17.71 -9.20
CA ILE A 172 -0.65 -16.73 -9.52
C ILE A 172 -0.96 -15.41 -8.83
N THR A 173 0.02 -14.86 -8.10
CA THR A 173 -0.05 -13.48 -7.65
C THR A 173 0.32 -12.55 -8.81
N MET A 174 -0.59 -11.66 -9.13
CA MET A 174 -0.46 -10.65 -10.16
C MET A 174 -0.21 -9.28 -9.54
N ARG A 175 0.43 -8.39 -10.28
CA ARG A 175 0.71 -7.01 -9.91
C ARG A 175 0.27 -6.05 -11.01
N MET A 176 -0.58 -5.10 -10.67
CA MET A 176 -0.86 -3.91 -11.48
C MET A 176 0.08 -2.80 -11.04
N SER A 177 0.84 -2.24 -11.97
CA SER A 177 1.78 -1.15 -11.71
C SER A 177 1.24 0.14 -12.30
N PHE A 178 1.23 1.20 -11.49
CA PHE A 178 0.73 2.52 -11.89
C PHE A 178 1.79 3.58 -11.64
N HIS A 179 1.69 4.67 -12.38
CA HIS A 179 2.41 5.91 -12.14
C HIS A 179 1.43 7.08 -12.06
N VAL A 180 1.85 8.16 -11.42
CA VAL A 180 1.07 9.41 -11.39
C VAL A 180 1.09 10.03 -12.78
N GLN A 181 -0.09 10.27 -13.34
CA GLN A 181 -0.25 10.99 -14.60
C GLN A 181 0.05 12.48 -14.36
N LYS A 182 0.87 13.04 -15.24
CA LYS A 182 1.28 14.46 -15.19
C LYS A 182 0.35 15.32 -16.02
#